data_07db568201c8168168db7881a9c58781
#
_entry.id   07db568201c8168168db7881a9c58781
#
_cell.length_a   1.000
_cell.length_b   1.000
_cell.length_c   1.000
_cell.angle_alpha   90.00
_cell.angle_beta   90.00
_cell.angle_gamma   90.00
#
_symmetry.space_group_name_H-M   'P 1'
#
loop_
_entity.id
_entity.type
_entity.pdbx_description
1 polymer ?
#
loop_
_entity_poly.entity_id
_entity_poly.type
_entity_poly.pdbx_seq_one_letter_code
_entity_poly.pdbx_strand_id
1 'polypeptide(L)'
;YPITELTIHPRVRQDFYKGKVRESDFAAALPRCSMPVCYNGDLITERDVSAVSERYPDLPAVMIGRALIADPSLVMRLTGGKAADAKMLETFHDTLFVRYCEAFGDSRIAMLRMKEIWFYHLNLFENSEKTGKAIKKAKNAAEFQAAAAAVFRDCRVRANAVPLWFKPA
;
A
#
# COMPACT_ATOMS: atom_id res chain seq x y z
N TYR A 1 19.29 0.61 25.31
CA TYR A 1 17.96 0.00 25.34
C TYR A 1 18.02 -1.32 24.58
N PRO A 2 17.40 -2.40 25.07
CA PRO A 2 17.32 -3.66 24.34
C PRO A 2 16.41 -3.45 23.10
N ILE A 3 16.98 -3.63 21.92
CA ILE A 3 16.26 -3.60 20.64
C ILE A 3 16.01 -5.05 20.22
N THR A 4 14.74 -5.41 20.07
CA THR A 4 14.33 -6.77 19.69
C THR A 4 14.35 -6.99 18.18
N GLU A 5 14.12 -5.94 17.40
CA GLU A 5 14.14 -5.96 15.93
C GLU A 5 14.49 -4.56 15.42
N LEU A 6 15.23 -4.47 14.33
CA LEU A 6 15.56 -3.22 13.64
C LEU A 6 15.01 -3.22 12.23
N THR A 7 14.08 -2.32 11.92
CA THR A 7 13.68 -2.08 10.53
C THR A 7 14.60 -1.04 9.89
N ILE A 8 15.25 -1.41 8.78
CA ILE A 8 16.11 -0.52 8.00
C ILE A 8 15.42 -0.12 6.70
N HIS A 9 15.22 1.21 6.52
CA HIS A 9 14.79 1.80 5.27
C HIS A 9 15.97 2.55 4.64
N PRO A 10 16.65 2.00 3.61
CA PRO A 10 17.89 2.55 3.09
C PRO A 10 17.65 3.74 2.15
N ARG A 11 17.12 4.81 2.71
CA ARG A 11 16.93 6.14 2.11
C ARG A 11 17.29 7.21 3.10
N VAL A 12 17.81 8.34 2.62
CA VAL A 12 17.93 9.54 3.45
C VAL A 12 16.65 10.35 3.41
N ARG A 13 16.43 11.17 4.45
CA ARG A 13 15.22 11.99 4.58
C ARG A 13 14.96 12.90 3.37
N GLN A 14 16.02 13.43 2.76
CA GLN A 14 15.95 14.33 1.61
C GLN A 14 15.43 13.66 0.34
N ASP A 15 15.57 12.34 0.23
CA ASP A 15 15.09 11.59 -0.96
C ASP A 15 13.56 11.54 -0.99
N PHE A 16 12.89 11.71 0.15
CA PHE A 16 11.46 11.45 0.34
C PHE A 16 11.11 10.06 -0.23
N TYR A 17 10.51 10.00 -1.41
CA TYR A 17 10.23 8.76 -2.16
C TYR A 17 10.60 8.89 -3.64
N LYS A 18 11.48 9.84 -3.98
CA LYS A 18 11.84 10.15 -5.37
C LYS A 18 13.11 9.45 -5.85
N GLY A 19 14.00 9.07 -4.93
CA GLY A 19 15.26 8.41 -5.24
C GLY A 19 15.15 6.88 -5.18
N LYS A 20 16.16 6.19 -5.73
CA LYS A 20 16.33 4.74 -5.55
C LYS A 20 16.62 4.40 -4.10
N VAL A 21 16.15 3.23 -3.68
CA VAL A 21 16.62 2.60 -2.45
C VAL A 21 18.13 2.35 -2.56
N ARG A 22 18.88 2.73 -1.54
CA ARG A 22 20.35 2.53 -1.48
C ARG A 22 20.66 1.14 -0.96
N GLU A 23 20.49 0.16 -1.81
CA GLU A 23 20.62 -1.25 -1.42
C GLU A 23 22.03 -1.62 -0.96
N SER A 24 23.06 -0.96 -1.51
CA SER A 24 24.45 -1.09 -1.03
C SER A 24 24.60 -0.68 0.42
N ASP A 25 23.88 0.35 0.87
CA ASP A 25 23.94 0.81 2.27
C ASP A 25 23.25 -0.20 3.20
N PHE A 26 22.15 -0.81 2.75
CA PHE A 26 21.51 -1.91 3.47
C PHE A 26 22.46 -3.11 3.61
N ALA A 27 23.05 -3.55 2.50
CA ALA A 27 24.01 -4.67 2.48
C ALA A 27 25.21 -4.43 3.40
N ALA A 28 25.70 -3.19 3.48
CA ALA A 28 26.81 -2.82 4.36
C ALA A 28 26.39 -2.74 5.84
N ALA A 29 25.14 -2.39 6.13
CA ALA A 29 24.61 -2.28 7.49
C ALA A 29 24.22 -3.63 8.10
N LEU A 30 23.64 -4.53 7.29
CA LEU A 30 23.09 -5.81 7.75
C LEU A 30 24.06 -6.64 8.59
N PRO A 31 25.33 -6.90 8.19
CA PRO A 31 26.27 -7.70 8.98
C PRO A 31 26.75 -7.02 10.27
N ARG A 32 26.43 -5.74 10.46
CA ARG A 32 26.78 -4.98 11.67
C ARG A 32 25.70 -5.02 12.74
N CYS A 33 24.51 -5.56 12.42
CA CYS A 33 23.40 -5.66 13.33
C CYS A 33 23.51 -6.97 14.13
N SER A 34 23.42 -6.86 15.45
CA SER A 34 23.38 -8.01 16.37
C SER A 34 21.96 -8.50 16.68
N MET A 35 20.93 -7.80 16.20
CA MET A 35 19.52 -8.13 16.35
C MET A 35 18.91 -8.49 14.99
N PRO A 36 17.75 -9.16 14.96
CA PRO A 36 16.99 -9.40 13.75
C PRO A 36 16.73 -8.10 12.98
N VAL A 37 16.91 -8.12 11.66
CA VAL A 37 16.70 -6.97 10.78
C VAL A 37 15.52 -7.21 9.87
N CYS A 38 14.63 -6.23 9.78
CA CYS A 38 13.55 -6.17 8.82
C CYS A 38 13.91 -5.20 7.69
N TYR A 39 13.81 -5.64 6.44
CA TYR A 39 14.03 -4.77 5.27
C TYR A 39 12.78 -3.95 4.94
N ASN A 40 12.94 -2.66 4.71
CA ASN A 40 11.89 -1.79 4.18
C ASN A 40 12.41 -0.95 3.02
N GLY A 41 11.87 -1.12 1.82
CA GLY A 41 12.27 -0.30 0.67
C GLY A 41 11.62 -0.76 -0.63
N ASP A 42 10.73 0.07 -1.19
CA ASP A 42 10.09 -0.10 -2.52
C ASP A 42 9.60 -1.53 -2.87
N LEU A 43 9.09 -2.24 -1.88
CA LEU A 43 8.44 -3.53 -2.06
C LEU A 43 7.01 -3.28 -2.56
N ILE A 44 6.82 -3.34 -3.88
CA ILE A 44 5.58 -2.93 -4.56
C ILE A 44 4.82 -4.14 -5.10
N THR A 45 5.54 -5.14 -5.57
CA THR A 45 5.00 -6.36 -6.18
C THR A 45 5.54 -7.61 -5.48
N GLU A 46 4.93 -8.77 -5.75
CA GLU A 46 5.46 -10.07 -5.29
C GLU A 46 6.90 -10.29 -5.77
N ARG A 47 7.21 -9.85 -7.00
CA ARG A 47 8.57 -9.97 -7.56
C ARG A 47 9.60 -9.19 -6.75
N ASP A 48 9.25 -8.00 -6.24
CA ASP A 48 10.17 -7.20 -5.42
C ASP A 48 10.45 -7.91 -4.10
N VAL A 49 9.43 -8.51 -3.48
CA VAL A 49 9.59 -9.28 -2.24
C VAL A 49 10.43 -10.52 -2.48
N SER A 50 10.16 -11.29 -3.54
CA SER A 50 10.94 -12.47 -3.91
C SER A 50 12.41 -12.12 -4.16
N ALA A 51 12.68 -11.04 -4.90
CA ALA A 51 14.04 -10.60 -5.20
C ALA A 51 14.84 -10.23 -3.91
N VAL A 52 14.19 -9.62 -2.92
CA VAL A 52 14.81 -9.34 -1.63
C VAL A 52 15.06 -10.62 -0.85
N SER A 53 14.09 -11.54 -0.82
CA SER A 53 14.23 -12.83 -0.13
C SER A 53 15.31 -13.72 -0.75
N GLU A 54 15.46 -13.72 -2.08
CA GLU A 54 16.52 -14.43 -2.77
C GLU A 54 17.90 -13.84 -2.48
N ARG A 55 18.00 -12.52 -2.39
CA ARG A 55 19.26 -11.81 -2.13
C ARG A 55 19.72 -11.88 -0.66
N TYR A 56 18.78 -11.93 0.25
CA TYR A 56 19.00 -11.99 1.68
C TYR A 56 18.21 -13.14 2.32
N PRO A 57 18.60 -14.40 2.09
CA PRO A 57 17.81 -15.57 2.50
C PRO A 57 17.65 -15.70 4.02
N ASP A 58 18.58 -15.15 4.80
CA ASP A 58 18.53 -15.16 6.27
C ASP A 58 17.76 -13.99 6.88
N LEU A 59 17.14 -13.13 6.04
CA LEU A 59 16.38 -12.00 6.52
C LEU A 59 15.03 -12.47 7.10
N PRO A 60 14.76 -12.24 8.39
CA PRO A 60 13.57 -12.78 9.04
C PRO A 60 12.27 -12.11 8.59
N ALA A 61 12.32 -10.86 8.13
CA ALA A 61 11.13 -10.09 7.80
C ALA A 61 11.36 -9.00 6.74
N VAL A 62 10.27 -8.64 6.06
CA VAL A 62 10.19 -7.45 5.21
C VAL A 62 8.99 -6.59 5.64
N MET A 63 9.14 -5.27 5.56
CA MET A 63 8.07 -4.32 5.83
C MET A 63 7.55 -3.75 4.50
N ILE A 64 6.25 -3.92 4.25
CA ILE A 64 5.56 -3.39 3.08
C ILE A 64 4.67 -2.22 3.54
N GLY A 65 4.83 -1.06 2.94
CA GLY A 65 4.06 0.15 3.27
C GLY A 65 3.00 0.46 2.21
N ARG A 66 3.29 1.42 1.35
CA ARG A 66 2.37 1.98 0.34
C ARG A 66 1.72 0.94 -0.58
N ALA A 67 2.43 -0.15 -0.89
CA ALA A 67 1.89 -1.21 -1.72
C ALA A 67 0.67 -1.90 -1.10
N LEU A 68 0.66 -2.11 0.24
CA LEU A 68 -0.51 -2.65 0.94
C LEU A 68 -1.68 -1.68 1.01
N ILE A 69 -1.39 -0.37 1.03
CA ILE A 69 -2.46 0.64 0.90
C ILE A 69 -3.02 0.60 -0.51
N ALA A 70 -2.17 0.44 -1.54
CA ALA A 70 -2.60 0.38 -2.93
C ALA A 70 -3.36 -0.91 -3.24
N ASP A 71 -2.87 -2.04 -2.73
CA ASP A 71 -3.46 -3.36 -2.93
C ASP A 71 -3.43 -4.18 -1.63
N PRO A 72 -4.51 -4.19 -0.84
CA PRO A 72 -4.59 -4.93 0.40
C PRO A 72 -4.50 -6.45 0.20
N SER A 73 -4.66 -6.96 -1.03
CA SER A 73 -4.52 -8.40 -1.32
C SER A 73 -3.09 -8.86 -1.61
N LEU A 74 -2.11 -7.95 -1.63
CA LEU A 74 -0.71 -8.30 -1.93
C LEU A 74 -0.17 -9.40 -1.01
N VAL A 75 -0.44 -9.32 0.30
CA VAL A 75 0.03 -10.37 1.25
C VAL A 75 -0.66 -11.71 0.98
N MET A 76 -1.94 -11.70 0.60
CA MET A 76 -2.63 -12.93 0.23
C MET A 76 -1.94 -13.61 -0.95
N ARG A 77 -1.54 -12.85 -1.98
CA ARG A 77 -0.81 -13.40 -3.13
C ARG A 77 0.59 -13.90 -2.76
N LEU A 78 1.31 -13.17 -1.92
CA LEU A 78 2.62 -13.59 -1.39
C LEU A 78 2.56 -14.93 -0.64
N THR A 79 1.40 -15.28 -0.07
CA THR A 79 1.17 -16.54 0.66
C THR A 79 0.44 -17.59 -0.19
N GLY A 80 0.42 -17.42 -1.53
CA GLY A 80 -0.19 -18.38 -2.46
C GLY A 80 -1.70 -18.25 -2.65
N GLY A 81 -2.31 -17.19 -2.11
CA GLY A 81 -3.71 -16.87 -2.31
C GLY A 81 -3.98 -16.11 -3.63
N LYS A 82 -5.24 -15.74 -3.85
CA LYS A 82 -5.68 -15.01 -5.04
C LYS A 82 -5.70 -13.51 -4.81
N ALA A 83 -5.60 -12.75 -5.90
CA ALA A 83 -5.88 -11.32 -5.88
C ALA A 83 -7.34 -11.06 -5.45
N ALA A 84 -7.57 -9.94 -4.78
CA ALA A 84 -8.93 -9.54 -4.43
C ALA A 84 -9.73 -9.18 -5.69
N ASP A 85 -10.97 -9.62 -5.73
CA ASP A 85 -11.96 -9.16 -6.69
C ASP A 85 -12.63 -7.84 -6.24
N ALA A 86 -13.48 -7.28 -7.09
CA ALA A 86 -14.18 -6.02 -6.79
C ALA A 86 -15.02 -6.11 -5.51
N LYS A 87 -15.65 -7.27 -5.25
CA LYS A 87 -16.49 -7.46 -4.06
C LYS A 87 -15.69 -7.50 -2.77
N MET A 88 -14.54 -8.14 -2.78
CA MET A 88 -13.62 -8.16 -1.64
C MET A 88 -13.08 -6.75 -1.35
N LEU A 89 -12.70 -6.01 -2.39
CA LEU A 89 -12.21 -4.63 -2.26
C LEU A 89 -13.31 -3.67 -1.76
N GLU A 90 -14.54 -3.83 -2.23
CA GLU A 90 -15.71 -3.09 -1.73
C GLU A 90 -15.95 -3.38 -0.24
N THR A 91 -15.97 -4.65 0.15
CA THR A 91 -16.13 -5.06 1.55
C THR A 91 -15.04 -4.50 2.44
N PHE A 92 -13.78 -4.53 1.98
CA PHE A 92 -12.64 -3.92 2.68
C PHE A 92 -12.83 -2.41 2.84
N HIS A 93 -13.22 -1.71 1.76
CA HIS A 93 -13.48 -0.27 1.78
C HIS A 93 -14.57 0.09 2.80
N ASP A 94 -15.71 -0.59 2.75
CA ASP A 94 -16.86 -0.30 3.61
C ASP A 94 -16.52 -0.55 5.09
N THR A 95 -15.85 -1.68 5.37
CA THR A 95 -15.38 -2.01 6.71
C THR A 95 -14.43 -0.94 7.25
N LEU A 96 -13.46 -0.52 6.43
CA LEU A 96 -12.47 0.48 6.84
C LEU A 96 -13.11 1.85 7.05
N PHE A 97 -14.08 2.24 6.21
CA PHE A 97 -14.81 3.49 6.38
C PHE A 97 -15.61 3.51 7.69
N VAL A 98 -16.32 2.43 8.01
CA VAL A 98 -17.05 2.29 9.28
C VAL A 98 -16.09 2.40 10.47
N ARG A 99 -14.95 1.66 10.44
CA ARG A 99 -13.94 1.71 11.49
C ARG A 99 -13.34 3.11 11.68
N TYR A 100 -13.14 3.86 10.59
CA TYR A 100 -12.69 5.24 10.69
C TYR A 100 -13.76 6.16 11.27
N CYS A 101 -15.05 5.97 10.93
CA CYS A 101 -16.14 6.71 11.57
C CYS A 101 -16.19 6.46 13.08
N GLU A 102 -16.05 5.21 13.51
CA GLU A 102 -15.99 4.83 14.93
C GLU A 102 -14.77 5.47 15.62
N ALA A 103 -13.59 5.36 15.03
CA ALA A 103 -12.34 5.82 15.63
C ALA A 103 -12.25 7.35 15.74
N PHE A 104 -12.77 8.08 14.75
CA PHE A 104 -12.70 9.55 14.71
C PHE A 104 -13.97 10.23 15.23
N GLY A 105 -15.07 9.50 15.41
CA GLY A 105 -16.36 10.04 15.82
C GLY A 105 -16.99 11.01 14.79
N ASP A 106 -16.43 11.09 13.57
CA ASP A 106 -16.86 12.02 12.51
C ASP A 106 -16.66 11.41 11.13
N SER A 107 -17.74 11.24 10.39
CA SER A 107 -17.74 10.69 9.03
C SER A 107 -17.01 11.59 8.01
N ARG A 108 -16.91 12.90 8.24
CA ARG A 108 -16.16 13.82 7.40
C ARG A 108 -14.66 13.58 7.56
N ILE A 109 -14.18 13.37 8.78
CA ILE A 109 -12.77 13.05 9.03
C ILE A 109 -12.46 11.68 8.43
N ALA A 110 -13.32 10.68 8.65
CA ALA A 110 -13.20 9.36 8.03
C ALA A 110 -13.09 9.46 6.50
N MET A 111 -13.98 10.22 5.85
CA MET A 111 -13.91 10.48 4.41
C MET A 111 -12.57 11.08 3.97
N LEU A 112 -12.03 12.05 4.69
CA LEU A 112 -10.75 12.67 4.34
C LEU A 112 -9.61 11.64 4.39
N ARG A 113 -9.58 10.78 5.40
CA ARG A 113 -8.60 9.68 5.50
C ARG A 113 -8.78 8.65 4.40
N MET A 114 -10.01 8.28 4.10
CA MET A 114 -10.30 7.36 3.00
C MET A 114 -9.88 7.92 1.64
N LYS A 115 -9.97 9.23 1.40
CA LYS A 115 -9.47 9.85 0.16
C LYS A 115 -7.96 9.70 -0.02
N GLU A 116 -7.19 9.73 1.08
CA GLU A 116 -5.75 9.45 1.05
C GLU A 116 -5.49 8.00 0.60
N ILE A 117 -6.28 7.04 1.08
CA ILE A 117 -6.22 5.63 0.66
C ILE A 117 -6.63 5.49 -0.81
N TRP A 118 -7.71 6.13 -1.23
CA TRP A 118 -8.19 6.08 -2.60
C TRP A 118 -7.20 6.65 -3.62
N PHE A 119 -6.33 7.56 -3.22
CA PHE A 119 -5.21 7.99 -4.07
C PHE A 119 -4.36 6.80 -4.55
N TYR A 120 -4.18 5.81 -3.70
CA TYR A 120 -3.45 4.57 -4.02
C TYR A 120 -4.36 3.51 -4.65
N HIS A 121 -5.56 3.29 -4.10
CA HIS A 121 -6.51 2.27 -4.54
C HIS A 121 -6.96 2.43 -6.00
N LEU A 122 -7.08 3.66 -6.51
CA LEU A 122 -7.47 3.89 -7.90
C LEU A 122 -6.57 3.20 -8.92
N ASN A 123 -5.33 2.88 -8.56
CA ASN A 123 -4.42 2.13 -9.41
C ASN A 123 -4.87 0.68 -9.67
N LEU A 124 -5.72 0.13 -8.81
CA LEU A 124 -6.29 -1.21 -8.99
C LEU A 124 -7.36 -1.27 -10.08
N PHE A 125 -7.89 -0.14 -10.54
CA PHE A 125 -9.05 -0.08 -11.41
C PHE A 125 -8.71 0.48 -12.79
N GLU A 126 -9.27 -0.15 -13.84
CA GLU A 126 -9.23 0.35 -15.21
C GLU A 126 -10.25 1.48 -15.39
N ASN A 127 -9.94 2.46 -16.24
CA ASN A 127 -10.85 3.54 -16.62
C ASN A 127 -11.46 4.31 -15.45
N SER A 128 -10.71 4.42 -14.34
CA SER A 128 -11.18 5.03 -13.10
C SER A 128 -11.00 6.55 -13.00
N GLU A 129 -10.57 7.23 -14.08
CA GLU A 129 -10.23 8.66 -14.06
C GLU A 129 -11.43 9.54 -13.70
N LYS A 130 -12.61 9.24 -14.27
CA LYS A 130 -13.86 10.00 -14.01
C LYS A 130 -14.36 9.78 -12.58
N THR A 131 -14.46 8.53 -12.18
CA THR A 131 -14.91 8.12 -10.83
C THR A 131 -13.92 8.58 -9.76
N GLY A 132 -12.61 8.47 -10.01
CA GLY A 132 -11.57 8.99 -9.14
C GLY A 132 -11.63 10.52 -8.93
N LYS A 133 -11.98 11.27 -9.98
CA LYS A 133 -12.26 12.72 -9.85
C LYS A 133 -13.49 12.98 -8.97
N ALA A 134 -14.52 12.15 -9.03
CA ALA A 134 -15.71 12.27 -8.18
C ALA A 134 -15.35 12.00 -6.70
N ILE A 135 -14.59 10.95 -6.41
CA ILE A 135 -14.06 10.66 -5.05
C ILE A 135 -13.30 11.88 -4.51
N LYS A 136 -12.35 12.41 -5.29
CA LYS A 136 -11.55 13.56 -4.88
C LYS A 136 -12.40 14.80 -4.58
N LYS A 137 -13.44 15.05 -5.38
CA LYS A 137 -14.31 16.24 -5.30
C LYS A 137 -15.43 16.11 -4.26
N ALA A 138 -15.76 14.92 -3.76
CA ALA A 138 -16.82 14.70 -2.78
C ALA A 138 -16.67 15.64 -1.57
N LYS A 139 -17.74 16.28 -1.16
CA LYS A 139 -17.74 17.28 -0.07
C LYS A 139 -18.23 16.70 1.26
N ASN A 140 -18.93 15.59 1.21
CA ASN A 140 -19.49 14.89 2.37
C ASN A 140 -19.40 13.37 2.20
N ALA A 141 -19.68 12.64 3.28
CA ALA A 141 -19.59 11.19 3.31
C ALA A 141 -20.52 10.50 2.31
N ALA A 142 -21.72 11.02 2.10
CA ALA A 142 -22.70 10.42 1.17
C ALA A 142 -22.22 10.52 -0.29
N GLU A 143 -21.72 11.69 -0.71
CA GLU A 143 -21.12 11.88 -2.04
C GLU A 143 -19.90 10.98 -2.24
N PHE A 144 -19.07 10.86 -1.20
CA PHE A 144 -17.88 10.01 -1.22
C PHE A 144 -18.25 8.53 -1.39
N GLN A 145 -19.17 8.01 -0.57
CA GLN A 145 -19.63 6.63 -0.65
C GLN A 145 -20.27 6.31 -2.01
N ALA A 146 -21.10 7.22 -2.53
CA ALA A 146 -21.70 7.06 -3.86
C ALA A 146 -20.61 7.01 -4.96
N ALA A 147 -19.58 7.85 -4.87
CA ALA A 147 -18.47 7.85 -5.81
C ALA A 147 -17.61 6.57 -5.71
N ALA A 148 -17.35 6.07 -4.50
CA ALA A 148 -16.63 4.82 -4.27
C ALA A 148 -17.42 3.61 -4.80
N ALA A 149 -18.70 3.52 -4.51
CA ALA A 149 -19.60 2.47 -5.03
C ALA A 149 -19.62 2.46 -6.57
N ALA A 150 -19.57 3.63 -7.21
CA ALA A 150 -19.48 3.72 -8.67
C ALA A 150 -18.16 3.13 -9.22
N VAL A 151 -17.04 3.22 -8.50
CA VAL A 151 -15.79 2.55 -8.94
C VAL A 151 -15.96 1.04 -8.92
N PHE A 152 -16.47 0.48 -7.82
CA PHE A 152 -16.64 -0.98 -7.69
C PHE A 152 -17.64 -1.55 -8.70
N ARG A 153 -18.67 -0.79 -9.06
CA ARG A 153 -19.69 -1.19 -10.03
C ARG A 153 -19.24 -1.06 -11.48
N ASP A 154 -18.57 0.04 -11.82
CA ASP A 154 -18.37 0.47 -13.21
C ASP A 154 -16.93 0.23 -13.72
N CYS A 155 -15.96 0.00 -12.82
CA CYS A 155 -14.57 -0.16 -13.19
C CYS A 155 -14.10 -1.61 -12.99
N ARG A 156 -13.34 -2.12 -13.95
CA ARG A 156 -12.74 -3.46 -13.85
C ARG A 156 -11.50 -3.42 -12.95
N VAL A 157 -11.34 -4.42 -12.09
CA VAL A 157 -10.10 -4.61 -11.31
C VAL A 157 -8.99 -5.13 -12.25
N ARG A 158 -7.81 -4.53 -12.18
CA ARG A 158 -6.63 -4.94 -12.96
C ARG A 158 -6.05 -6.23 -12.40
N ALA A 159 -5.70 -7.16 -13.27
CA ALA A 159 -5.08 -8.43 -12.86
C ALA A 159 -3.67 -8.23 -12.26
N ASN A 160 -2.90 -7.26 -12.77
CA ASN A 160 -1.53 -6.97 -12.35
C ASN A 160 -1.34 -5.45 -12.26
N ALA A 161 -1.82 -4.86 -11.17
CA ALA A 161 -1.72 -3.41 -10.98
C ALA A 161 -0.34 -3.04 -10.40
N VAL A 162 0.51 -2.47 -11.25
CA VAL A 162 1.67 -1.71 -10.76
C VAL A 162 1.19 -0.29 -10.50
N PRO A 163 1.35 0.23 -9.28
CA PRO A 163 0.86 1.56 -8.95
C PRO A 163 1.52 2.65 -9.79
N LEU A 164 0.71 3.52 -10.40
CA LEU A 164 1.19 4.63 -11.28
C LEU A 164 2.04 5.67 -10.54
N TRP A 165 1.94 5.76 -9.23
CA TRP A 165 2.78 6.63 -8.39
C TRP A 165 4.19 6.06 -8.17
N PHE A 166 4.39 4.76 -8.43
CA PHE A 166 5.68 4.12 -8.40
C PHE A 166 6.33 4.25 -9.78
N LYS A 167 7.31 5.13 -9.88
CA LYS A 167 8.18 5.20 -11.05
C LYS A 167 9.44 4.44 -10.69
N PRO A 168 9.67 3.25 -11.27
CA PRO A 168 10.96 2.60 -11.15
C PRO A 168 12.01 3.58 -11.68
N ALA A 169 13.07 3.75 -10.91
CA ALA A 169 14.15 4.68 -11.25
C ALA A 169 15.03 4.09 -12.36
#